data_8d763d8606f83d16178614a5ca451f7d
#
_entry.id   8d763d8606f83d16178614a5ca451f7d
#
_cell.length_a   1.000
_cell.length_b   1.000
_cell.length_c   1.000
_cell.angle_alpha   90.00
_cell.angle_beta   90.00
_cell.angle_gamma   90.00
#
_symmetry.space_group_name_H-M   'P 1'
#
loop_
_entity.id
_entity.type
_entity.pdbx_description
1 polymer ?
#
loop_
_entity_poly.entity_id
_entity_poly.type
_entity_poly.pdbx_seq_one_letter_code
_entity_poly.pdbx_strand_id
1 'polypeptide(L)'
;MGVMLSAAGSLRWHRDAFAPGVGFDDLLAPAVDIPAGSDGLLYLPYLTGERTPYADPLARGAFVGLTVRHGLPHLTRAVLEGVAFGLRDSFELIRSAGKVEVQQVRVSGGGAKSPLWRQILADILNAELVTVNTTEGAAYGAALLAGVGAGAWPDVDAAARRTIHVTGSTLPDAEAAATYHRFYQSYRGLYPALKPTFDAVAA
;
A
#
# COMPACT_ATOMS: atom_id res chain seq x y z
N MET A 1 7.58 4.93 -12.89
CA MET A 1 7.65 4.57 -11.46
C MET A 1 6.60 5.39 -10.73
N GLY A 2 5.70 4.75 -9.99
CA GLY A 2 4.78 5.42 -9.07
C GLY A 2 5.46 5.61 -7.71
N VAL A 3 5.25 6.77 -7.08
CA VAL A 3 5.82 7.09 -5.76
C VAL A 3 4.71 7.60 -4.86
N MET A 4 4.47 6.90 -3.77
CA MET A 4 3.54 7.28 -2.71
C MET A 4 4.33 7.79 -1.50
N LEU A 5 3.97 8.97 -0.97
CA LEU A 5 4.74 9.60 0.10
C LEU A 5 4.46 9.01 1.48
N SER A 6 3.23 8.58 1.76
CA SER A 6 2.81 8.14 3.09
C SER A 6 2.28 6.69 3.10
N ALA A 7 3.00 5.72 2.51
CA ALA A 7 2.60 4.32 2.49
C ALA A 7 2.56 3.70 3.90
N ALA A 8 3.57 2.92 4.29
CA ALA A 8 3.63 2.33 5.64
C ALA A 8 3.75 3.38 6.75
N GLY A 9 4.16 4.60 6.42
CA GLY A 9 4.13 5.76 7.31
C GLY A 9 2.74 6.10 7.82
N SER A 10 1.67 5.89 7.03
CA SER A 10 0.29 6.08 7.45
C SER A 10 -0.10 5.17 8.61
N LEU A 11 0.28 3.90 8.57
CA LEU A 11 -0.02 2.97 9.67
C LEU A 11 0.76 3.33 10.94
N ARG A 12 2.02 3.79 10.81
CA ARG A 12 2.81 4.26 11.95
C ARG A 12 2.16 5.50 12.56
N TRP A 13 1.83 6.50 11.75
CA TRP A 13 1.12 7.69 12.22
C TRP A 13 -0.19 7.33 12.92
N HIS A 14 -0.99 6.44 12.33
CA HIS A 14 -2.24 5.99 12.90
C HIS A 14 -2.05 5.36 14.29
N ARG A 15 -1.09 4.44 14.42
CA ARG A 15 -0.74 3.85 15.72
C ARG A 15 -0.34 4.91 16.74
N ASP A 16 0.59 5.78 16.36
CA ASP A 16 1.16 6.76 17.29
C ASP A 16 0.11 7.80 17.74
N ALA A 17 -0.86 8.13 16.87
CA ALA A 17 -1.93 9.10 17.15
C ALA A 17 -3.12 8.49 17.92
N PHE A 18 -3.53 7.26 17.61
CA PHE A 18 -4.78 6.67 18.11
C PHE A 18 -4.59 5.47 19.07
N ALA A 19 -3.41 4.87 19.09
CA ALA A 19 -3.07 3.73 19.93
C ALA A 19 -1.60 3.78 20.38
N PRO A 20 -1.16 4.87 21.07
CA PRO A 20 0.23 5.05 21.45
C PRO A 20 0.70 3.91 22.36
N GLY A 21 1.89 3.36 22.04
CA GLY A 21 2.50 2.26 22.81
C GLY A 21 2.01 0.86 22.44
N VAL A 22 0.97 0.73 21.60
CA VAL A 22 0.48 -0.57 21.12
C VAL A 22 1.41 -1.13 20.04
N GLY A 23 1.70 -2.43 20.09
CA GLY A 23 2.44 -3.15 19.04
C GLY A 23 1.64 -3.20 17.73
N PHE A 24 2.35 -3.32 16.59
CA PHE A 24 1.63 -3.43 15.30
C PHE A 24 0.78 -4.69 15.22
N ASP A 25 1.22 -5.81 15.77
CA ASP A 25 0.47 -7.07 15.74
C ASP A 25 -0.83 -6.93 16.54
N ASP A 26 -0.80 -6.32 17.74
CA ASP A 26 -1.96 -6.07 18.58
C ASP A 26 -2.93 -5.06 17.95
N LEU A 27 -2.40 -4.04 17.24
CA LEU A 27 -3.22 -3.06 16.51
C LEU A 27 -3.94 -3.69 15.32
N LEU A 28 -3.28 -4.62 14.63
CA LEU A 28 -3.79 -5.24 13.41
C LEU A 28 -4.73 -6.42 13.70
N ALA A 29 -4.56 -7.12 14.82
CA ALA A 29 -5.34 -8.30 15.13
C ALA A 29 -6.87 -8.06 15.08
N PRO A 30 -7.44 -7.01 15.72
CA PRO A 30 -8.88 -6.76 15.65
C PRO A 30 -9.37 -6.29 14.27
N ALA A 31 -8.46 -5.78 13.42
CA ALA A 31 -8.81 -5.32 12.08
C ALA A 31 -9.03 -6.48 11.09
N VAL A 32 -8.64 -7.72 11.46
CA VAL A 32 -8.88 -8.92 10.65
C VAL A 32 -10.38 -9.18 10.51
N ASP A 33 -11.15 -8.97 11.58
CA ASP A 33 -12.59 -9.24 11.63
C ASP A 33 -13.45 -8.16 10.95
N ILE A 34 -12.86 -7.02 10.60
CA ILE A 34 -13.56 -5.96 9.87
C ILE A 34 -13.70 -6.36 8.40
N PRO A 35 -14.90 -6.24 7.81
CA PRO A 35 -15.10 -6.63 6.42
C PRO A 35 -14.34 -5.74 5.43
N ALA A 36 -14.15 -6.25 4.20
CA ALA A 36 -13.57 -5.50 3.10
C ALA A 36 -14.34 -4.21 2.83
N GLY A 37 -13.64 -3.08 2.75
CA GLY A 37 -14.22 -1.75 2.62
C GLY A 37 -14.55 -1.08 3.96
N SER A 38 -14.11 -1.65 5.09
CA SER A 38 -14.18 -1.05 6.44
C SER A 38 -15.56 -0.50 6.80
N ASP A 39 -16.64 -1.24 6.44
CA ASP A 39 -18.05 -0.81 6.61
C ASP A 39 -18.38 0.56 5.98
N GLY A 40 -17.72 0.91 4.88
CA GLY A 40 -17.92 2.16 4.16
C GLY A 40 -16.97 3.29 4.58
N LEU A 41 -16.02 3.03 5.45
CA LEU A 41 -15.00 4.00 5.86
C LEU A 41 -13.83 4.01 4.87
N LEU A 42 -13.58 5.15 4.24
CA LEU A 42 -12.44 5.36 3.35
C LEU A 42 -11.37 6.21 4.03
N TYR A 43 -10.11 5.93 3.71
CA TYR A 43 -8.98 6.73 4.15
C TYR A 43 -8.15 7.20 2.96
N LEU A 44 -7.89 8.52 2.89
CA LEU A 44 -7.01 9.15 1.92
C LEU A 44 -5.62 9.35 2.57
N PRO A 45 -4.56 8.67 2.10
CA PRO A 45 -3.28 8.59 2.81
C PRO A 45 -2.32 9.77 2.57
N TYR A 46 -2.79 10.95 2.18
CA TYR A 46 -1.96 12.08 1.75
C TYR A 46 -1.48 12.97 2.91
N LEU A 47 -0.95 12.34 3.98
CA LEU A 47 -0.55 13.03 5.22
C LEU A 47 0.51 14.12 5.03
N THR A 48 1.38 13.98 4.03
CA THR A 48 2.50 14.88 3.75
C THR A 48 2.46 15.42 2.32
N GLY A 49 1.25 15.60 1.79
CA GLY A 49 1.06 15.76 0.36
C GLY A 49 1.13 14.45 -0.39
N GLU A 50 1.08 14.50 -1.71
CA GLU A 50 1.22 13.30 -2.54
C GLU A 50 2.01 13.63 -3.81
N ARG A 51 2.58 12.57 -4.41
CA ARG A 51 3.35 12.64 -5.65
C ARG A 51 2.67 11.90 -6.80
N THR A 52 2.10 10.73 -6.56
CA THR A 52 1.43 9.90 -7.56
C THR A 52 0.08 9.42 -7.01
N PRO A 53 -1.06 9.63 -7.71
CA PRO A 53 -1.18 10.18 -9.07
C PRO A 53 -1.18 11.71 -9.14
N TYR A 54 -1.26 12.41 -8.02
CA TYR A 54 -1.41 13.86 -7.92
C TYR A 54 -0.16 14.48 -7.30
N ALA A 55 0.62 15.21 -8.10
CA ALA A 55 1.77 15.96 -7.60
C ALA A 55 1.30 17.23 -6.85
N ASP A 56 0.84 17.04 -5.60
CA ASP A 56 0.25 18.09 -4.78
C ASP A 56 0.82 18.09 -3.35
N PRO A 57 1.69 19.06 -3.00
CA PRO A 57 2.22 19.19 -1.64
C PRO A 57 1.17 19.69 -0.62
N LEU A 58 0.05 20.22 -1.09
CA LEU A 58 -1.05 20.72 -0.24
C LEU A 58 -2.11 19.66 0.04
N ALA A 59 -2.07 18.50 -0.62
CA ALA A 59 -2.96 17.39 -0.31
C ALA A 59 -2.81 16.95 1.15
N ARG A 60 -3.91 16.54 1.78
CA ARG A 60 -3.95 16.11 3.18
C ARG A 60 -4.62 14.75 3.33
N GLY A 61 -4.28 14.05 4.41
CA GLY A 61 -4.98 12.84 4.81
C GLY A 61 -6.41 13.12 5.25
N ALA A 62 -7.33 12.19 4.98
CA ALA A 62 -8.71 12.30 5.39
C ALA A 62 -9.34 10.94 5.64
N PHE A 63 -10.19 10.85 6.68
CA PHE A 63 -11.17 9.76 6.83
C PHE A 63 -12.52 10.26 6.32
N VAL A 64 -13.17 9.49 5.46
CA VAL A 64 -14.46 9.83 4.85
C VAL A 64 -15.44 8.67 5.03
N GLY A 65 -16.66 8.99 5.47
CA GLY A 65 -17.69 7.98 5.74
C GLY A 65 -17.81 7.54 7.21
N LEU A 66 -17.23 8.30 8.16
CA LEU A 66 -17.32 7.98 9.59
C LEU A 66 -18.77 7.96 10.06
N THR A 67 -19.09 6.93 10.85
CA THR A 67 -20.35 6.80 11.60
C THR A 67 -20.04 6.41 13.05
N VAL A 68 -21.05 6.44 13.93
CA VAL A 68 -20.93 6.02 15.33
C VAL A 68 -20.53 4.54 15.52
N ARG A 69 -20.61 3.73 14.47
CA ARG A 69 -20.24 2.30 14.51
C ARG A 69 -18.74 2.07 14.33
N HIS A 70 -18.02 3.04 13.78
CA HIS A 70 -16.61 2.87 13.45
C HIS A 70 -15.74 3.09 14.69
N GLY A 71 -15.09 2.02 15.16
CA GLY A 71 -14.08 2.05 16.21
C GLY A 71 -12.66 1.94 15.64
N LEU A 72 -11.67 1.83 16.53
CA LEU A 72 -10.25 1.72 16.19
C LEU A 72 -9.94 0.61 15.16
N PRO A 73 -10.53 -0.60 15.23
CA PRO A 73 -10.31 -1.63 14.22
C PRO A 73 -10.71 -1.20 12.80
N HIS A 74 -11.83 -0.49 12.66
CA HIS A 74 -12.29 0.03 11.36
C HIS A 74 -11.32 1.10 10.82
N LEU A 75 -10.87 2.03 11.68
CA LEU A 75 -9.89 3.05 11.33
C LEU A 75 -8.58 2.40 10.87
N THR A 76 -8.13 1.38 11.61
CA THR A 76 -6.91 0.62 11.28
C THR A 76 -7.05 -0.05 9.91
N ARG A 77 -8.16 -0.75 9.67
CA ARG A 77 -8.42 -1.40 8.39
C ARG A 77 -8.51 -0.39 7.26
N ALA A 78 -9.24 0.71 7.44
CA ALA A 78 -9.36 1.77 6.44
C ALA A 78 -7.98 2.37 6.07
N VAL A 79 -7.05 2.50 7.02
CA VAL A 79 -5.68 2.95 6.75
C VAL A 79 -4.93 1.95 5.85
N LEU A 80 -5.03 0.64 6.12
CA LEU A 80 -4.40 -0.39 5.26
C LEU A 80 -4.98 -0.36 3.84
N GLU A 81 -6.31 -0.27 3.74
CA GLU A 81 -7.04 -0.23 2.47
C GLU A 81 -6.75 1.04 1.69
N GLY A 82 -6.74 2.21 2.34
CA GLY A 82 -6.45 3.50 1.71
C GLY A 82 -5.03 3.56 1.13
N VAL A 83 -4.04 3.03 1.85
CA VAL A 83 -2.67 2.87 1.31
C VAL A 83 -2.67 1.93 0.10
N ALA A 84 -3.38 0.81 0.18
CA ALA A 84 -3.45 -0.14 -0.94
C ALA A 84 -4.15 0.46 -2.18
N PHE A 85 -5.20 1.29 -1.99
CA PHE A 85 -5.83 2.04 -3.09
C PHE A 85 -4.89 3.04 -3.73
N GLY A 86 -4.10 3.80 -2.95
CA GLY A 86 -3.09 4.70 -3.49
C GLY A 86 -1.98 3.98 -4.26
N LEU A 87 -1.59 2.78 -3.82
CA LEU A 87 -0.67 1.92 -4.58
C LEU A 87 -1.33 1.41 -5.87
N ARG A 88 -2.63 1.11 -5.84
CA ARG A 88 -3.39 0.74 -7.04
C ARG A 88 -3.42 1.88 -8.07
N ASP A 89 -3.56 3.14 -7.66
CA ASP A 89 -3.47 4.28 -8.58
C ASP A 89 -2.14 4.26 -9.35
N SER A 90 -1.02 4.06 -8.64
CA SER A 90 0.31 3.93 -9.27
C SER A 90 0.39 2.72 -10.21
N PHE A 91 -0.21 1.61 -9.81
CA PHE A 91 -0.25 0.36 -10.56
C PHE A 91 -1.05 0.50 -11.87
N GLU A 92 -2.23 1.13 -11.81
CA GLU A 92 -3.07 1.39 -13.00
C GLU A 92 -2.40 2.35 -13.97
N LEU A 93 -1.67 3.37 -13.47
CA LEU A 93 -0.86 4.25 -14.33
C LEU A 93 0.25 3.49 -15.07
N ILE A 94 0.94 2.57 -14.40
CA ILE A 94 1.98 1.75 -15.03
C ILE A 94 1.36 0.82 -16.09
N ARG A 95 0.25 0.16 -15.77
CA ARG A 95 -0.46 -0.72 -16.71
C ARG A 95 -0.91 0.04 -17.96
N SER A 96 -1.51 1.22 -17.79
CA SER A 96 -2.01 2.04 -18.90
C SER A 96 -0.88 2.60 -19.77
N ALA A 97 0.23 3.03 -19.16
CA ALA A 97 1.37 3.59 -19.88
C ALA A 97 2.17 2.53 -20.64
N GLY A 98 2.38 1.36 -20.04
CA GLY A 98 3.21 0.29 -20.59
C GLY A 98 2.45 -0.75 -21.41
N LYS A 99 1.11 -0.76 -21.37
CA LYS A 99 0.26 -1.85 -21.90
C LYS A 99 0.75 -3.24 -21.44
N VAL A 100 1.29 -3.31 -20.22
CA VAL A 100 1.88 -4.51 -19.65
C VAL A 100 0.82 -5.21 -18.80
N GLU A 101 0.64 -6.50 -19.05
CA GLU A 101 -0.10 -7.37 -18.15
C GLU A 101 0.81 -7.78 -16.99
N VAL A 102 0.47 -7.36 -15.77
CA VAL A 102 1.24 -7.71 -14.58
C VAL A 102 0.76 -9.07 -14.07
N GLN A 103 1.63 -10.06 -14.16
CA GLN A 103 1.35 -11.43 -13.72
C GLN A 103 1.62 -11.62 -12.22
N GLN A 104 2.61 -10.90 -11.66
CA GLN A 104 3.04 -11.09 -10.27
C GLN A 104 3.52 -9.77 -9.67
N VAL A 105 3.12 -9.50 -8.43
CA VAL A 105 3.56 -8.34 -7.65
C VAL A 105 4.49 -8.80 -6.53
N ARG A 106 5.73 -8.33 -6.52
CA ARG A 106 6.68 -8.60 -5.44
C ARG A 106 6.57 -7.53 -4.37
N VAL A 107 6.40 -7.94 -3.11
CA VAL A 107 6.31 -7.02 -1.98
C VAL A 107 7.48 -7.23 -1.02
N SER A 108 8.02 -6.12 -0.53
CA SER A 108 9.08 -6.10 0.49
C SER A 108 8.87 -4.97 1.49
N GLY A 109 9.66 -4.95 2.56
CA GLY A 109 9.57 -3.95 3.62
C GLY A 109 8.61 -4.35 4.75
N GLY A 110 8.41 -3.43 5.71
CA GLY A 110 7.68 -3.71 6.95
C GLY A 110 6.23 -4.15 6.76
N GLY A 111 5.51 -3.53 5.82
CA GLY A 111 4.12 -3.87 5.52
C GLY A 111 3.94 -5.30 4.97
N ALA A 112 4.96 -5.82 4.27
CA ALA A 112 4.94 -7.18 3.75
C ALA A 112 4.93 -8.26 4.85
N LYS A 113 5.26 -7.93 6.10
CA LYS A 113 5.25 -8.87 7.23
C LYS A 113 3.84 -9.22 7.68
N SER A 114 2.87 -8.31 7.53
CA SER A 114 1.49 -8.54 7.94
C SER A 114 0.73 -9.41 6.94
N PRO A 115 0.21 -10.60 7.34
CA PRO A 115 -0.64 -11.42 6.48
C PRO A 115 -1.90 -10.67 6.03
N LEU A 116 -2.55 -9.94 6.96
CA LEU A 116 -3.73 -9.13 6.65
C LEU A 116 -3.44 -8.11 5.54
N TRP A 117 -2.32 -7.37 5.67
CA TRP A 117 -2.02 -6.34 4.66
C TRP A 117 -1.63 -6.94 3.31
N ARG A 118 -0.94 -8.09 3.30
CA ARG A 118 -0.68 -8.82 2.04
C ARG A 118 -1.97 -9.24 1.36
N GLN A 119 -2.96 -9.75 2.12
CA GLN A 119 -4.25 -10.14 1.55
C GLN A 119 -4.99 -8.91 0.98
N ILE A 120 -5.10 -7.81 1.76
CA ILE A 120 -5.71 -6.55 1.28
C ILE A 120 -5.04 -6.06 -0.01
N LEU A 121 -3.71 -6.11 -0.09
CA LEU A 121 -2.96 -5.71 -1.29
C LEU A 121 -3.25 -6.63 -2.47
N ALA A 122 -3.25 -7.95 -2.27
CA ALA A 122 -3.57 -8.91 -3.34
C ALA A 122 -4.98 -8.69 -3.89
N ASP A 123 -5.96 -8.51 -3.01
CA ASP A 123 -7.36 -8.30 -3.35
C ASP A 123 -7.58 -6.96 -4.09
N ILE A 124 -6.99 -5.87 -3.58
CA ILE A 124 -7.13 -4.53 -4.18
C ILE A 124 -6.42 -4.45 -5.53
N LEU A 125 -5.24 -5.03 -5.68
CA LEU A 125 -4.51 -5.06 -6.95
C LEU A 125 -5.06 -6.12 -7.92
N ASN A 126 -5.85 -7.05 -7.41
CA ASN A 126 -6.35 -8.23 -8.12
C ASN A 126 -5.21 -8.97 -8.86
N ALA A 127 -4.15 -9.27 -8.11
CA ALA A 127 -2.94 -9.91 -8.63
C ALA A 127 -2.27 -10.78 -7.56
N GLU A 128 -1.57 -11.82 -7.98
CA GLU A 128 -0.74 -12.61 -7.08
C GLU A 128 0.33 -11.72 -6.44
N LEU A 129 0.37 -11.72 -5.11
CA LEU A 129 1.37 -11.01 -4.32
C LEU A 129 2.37 -12.01 -3.75
N VAL A 130 3.68 -11.82 -4.03
CA VAL A 130 4.72 -12.71 -3.51
C VAL A 130 5.69 -11.97 -2.60
N THR A 131 6.13 -12.67 -1.56
CA THR A 131 7.25 -12.26 -0.71
C THR A 131 8.55 -12.88 -1.19
N VAL A 132 9.66 -12.21 -0.91
CA VAL A 132 11.00 -12.68 -1.26
C VAL A 132 11.86 -12.82 0.00
N ASN A 133 12.97 -13.56 -0.12
CA ASN A 133 13.90 -13.87 0.97
C ASN A 133 14.68 -12.67 1.51
N THR A 134 14.30 -11.44 1.18
CA THR A 134 14.90 -10.21 1.73
C THR A 134 13.83 -9.19 2.08
N THR A 135 14.01 -8.50 3.22
CA THR A 135 13.17 -7.38 3.64
C THR A 135 13.81 -6.02 3.32
N GLU A 136 15.10 -6.01 3.01
CA GLU A 136 15.94 -4.81 2.80
C GLU A 136 16.13 -4.52 1.31
N GLY A 137 15.01 -4.32 0.58
CA GLY A 137 15.00 -4.24 -0.89
C GLY A 137 16.06 -3.30 -1.49
N ALA A 138 16.13 -2.05 -1.03
CA ALA A 138 17.06 -1.07 -1.57
C ALA A 138 18.52 -1.37 -1.21
N ALA A 139 18.82 -1.69 0.05
CA ALA A 139 20.16 -2.02 0.51
C ALA A 139 20.67 -3.32 -0.14
N TYR A 140 19.78 -4.31 -0.26
CA TYR A 140 20.10 -5.56 -0.94
C TYR A 140 20.38 -5.35 -2.44
N GLY A 141 19.57 -4.54 -3.10
CA GLY A 141 19.80 -4.18 -4.51
C GLY A 141 21.15 -3.47 -4.71
N ALA A 142 21.51 -2.55 -3.83
CA ALA A 142 22.81 -1.87 -3.87
C ALA A 142 23.97 -2.86 -3.68
N ALA A 143 23.83 -3.85 -2.78
CA ALA A 143 24.84 -4.89 -2.58
C ALA A 143 25.01 -5.78 -3.82
N LEU A 144 23.92 -6.13 -4.52
CA LEU A 144 23.98 -6.89 -5.78
C LEU A 144 24.70 -6.09 -6.88
N LEU A 145 24.38 -4.80 -7.02
CA LEU A 145 25.06 -3.91 -7.98
C LEU A 145 26.57 -3.80 -7.67
N ALA A 146 26.94 -3.65 -6.41
CA ALA A 146 28.35 -3.63 -5.98
C ALA A 146 29.06 -4.96 -6.32
N GLY A 147 28.38 -6.09 -6.09
CA GLY A 147 28.92 -7.41 -6.43
C GLY A 147 29.14 -7.61 -7.94
N VAL A 148 28.23 -7.11 -8.78
CA VAL A 148 28.45 -7.09 -10.25
C VAL A 148 29.62 -6.21 -10.60
N GLY A 149 29.72 -4.99 -10.03
CA GLY A 149 30.85 -4.09 -10.25
C GLY A 149 32.21 -4.67 -9.82
N ALA A 150 32.22 -5.53 -8.78
CA ALA A 150 33.41 -6.25 -8.31
C ALA A 150 33.69 -7.56 -9.07
N GLY A 151 32.89 -7.91 -10.07
CA GLY A 151 33.06 -9.13 -10.85
C GLY A 151 32.61 -10.43 -10.19
N ALA A 152 31.84 -10.35 -9.06
CA ALA A 152 31.29 -11.54 -8.41
C ALA A 152 30.17 -12.22 -9.23
N TRP A 153 29.49 -11.44 -10.07
CA TRP A 153 28.49 -11.91 -11.05
C TRP A 153 28.68 -11.22 -12.39
N PRO A 154 28.37 -11.88 -13.51
CA PRO A 154 28.55 -11.32 -14.84
C PRO A 154 27.61 -10.12 -15.13
N ASP A 155 26.40 -10.13 -14.54
CA ASP A 155 25.39 -9.09 -14.71
C ASP A 155 24.36 -9.11 -13.55
N VAL A 156 23.49 -8.10 -13.53
CA VAL A 156 22.46 -7.94 -12.50
C VAL A 156 21.43 -9.06 -12.53
N ASP A 157 21.07 -9.56 -13.71
CA ASP A 157 20.11 -10.63 -13.88
C ASP A 157 20.62 -11.96 -13.30
N ALA A 158 21.90 -12.27 -13.53
CA ALA A 158 22.57 -13.45 -12.94
C ALA A 158 22.60 -13.33 -11.40
N ALA A 159 22.99 -12.17 -10.87
CA ALA A 159 22.97 -11.89 -9.45
C ALA A 159 21.58 -12.08 -8.85
N ALA A 160 20.55 -11.45 -9.44
CA ALA A 160 19.17 -11.50 -8.96
C ALA A 160 18.62 -12.95 -8.99
N ARG A 161 18.78 -13.67 -10.11
CA ARG A 161 18.33 -15.07 -10.22
C ARG A 161 18.99 -16.01 -9.20
N ARG A 162 20.24 -15.75 -8.85
CA ARG A 162 20.99 -16.56 -7.90
C ARG A 162 20.62 -16.33 -6.45
N THR A 163 20.17 -15.11 -6.11
CA THR A 163 20.06 -14.66 -4.73
C THR A 163 18.65 -14.32 -4.28
N ILE A 164 17.73 -14.00 -5.22
CA ILE A 164 16.35 -13.62 -4.89
C ILE A 164 15.43 -14.80 -5.16
N HIS A 165 14.79 -15.28 -4.09
CA HIS A 165 13.85 -16.40 -4.15
C HIS A 165 12.49 -15.99 -3.56
N VAL A 166 11.42 -16.45 -4.19
CA VAL A 166 10.06 -16.33 -3.66
C VAL A 166 9.94 -17.22 -2.41
N THR A 167 9.45 -16.66 -1.32
CA THR A 167 9.29 -17.33 -0.02
C THR A 167 7.84 -17.56 0.37
N GLY A 168 6.91 -16.90 -0.30
CA GLY A 168 5.48 -17.06 -0.06
C GLY A 168 4.66 -16.37 -1.13
N SER A 169 3.41 -16.81 -1.27
CA SER A 169 2.43 -16.29 -2.22
C SER A 169 1.12 -15.99 -1.50
N THR A 170 0.42 -14.95 -1.92
CA THR A 170 -0.93 -14.58 -1.50
C THR A 170 -1.75 -14.32 -2.76
N LEU A 171 -2.75 -15.15 -2.99
CA LEU A 171 -3.68 -14.99 -4.11
C LEU A 171 -4.83 -14.06 -3.72
N PRO A 172 -5.39 -13.30 -4.67
CA PRO A 172 -6.56 -12.49 -4.41
C PRO A 172 -7.78 -13.36 -4.13
N ASP A 173 -8.61 -12.93 -3.18
CA ASP A 173 -9.97 -13.44 -2.99
C ASP A 173 -10.91 -12.72 -3.96
N ALA A 174 -11.67 -13.48 -4.75
CA ALA A 174 -12.50 -12.93 -5.82
C ALA A 174 -13.66 -12.06 -5.29
N GLU A 175 -14.26 -12.40 -4.16
CA GLU A 175 -15.37 -11.66 -3.56
C GLU A 175 -14.86 -10.35 -2.94
N ALA A 176 -13.76 -10.41 -2.19
CA ALA A 176 -13.10 -9.24 -1.64
C ALA A 176 -12.61 -8.30 -2.76
N ALA A 177 -11.99 -8.83 -3.82
CA ALA A 177 -11.54 -8.05 -4.97
C ALA A 177 -12.68 -7.30 -5.67
N ALA A 178 -13.85 -7.96 -5.85
CA ALA A 178 -15.05 -7.32 -6.40
C ALA A 178 -15.57 -6.19 -5.49
N THR A 179 -15.55 -6.41 -4.18
CA THR A 179 -15.93 -5.42 -3.18
C THR A 179 -14.96 -4.22 -3.22
N TYR A 180 -13.66 -4.46 -3.19
CA TYR A 180 -12.65 -3.41 -3.29
C TYR A 180 -12.69 -2.66 -4.62
N HIS A 181 -13.04 -3.31 -5.72
CA HIS A 181 -13.20 -2.61 -6.99
C HIS A 181 -14.28 -1.51 -6.91
N ARG A 182 -15.40 -1.76 -6.22
CA ARG A 182 -16.47 -0.75 -5.99
C ARG A 182 -15.97 0.39 -5.11
N PHE A 183 -15.30 0.08 -3.99
CA PHE A 183 -14.75 1.08 -3.08
C PHE A 183 -13.64 1.92 -3.73
N TYR A 184 -12.84 1.33 -4.61
CA TYR A 184 -11.81 2.04 -5.36
C TYR A 184 -12.40 3.15 -6.25
N GLN A 185 -13.56 2.95 -6.86
CA GLN A 185 -14.22 4.02 -7.63
C GLN A 185 -14.60 5.21 -6.73
N SER A 186 -15.09 4.96 -5.53
CA SER A 186 -15.39 6.01 -4.55
C SER A 186 -14.10 6.68 -4.05
N TYR A 187 -13.05 5.90 -3.75
CA TYR A 187 -11.74 6.40 -3.33
C TYR A 187 -11.14 7.39 -4.34
N ARG A 188 -11.17 7.06 -5.63
CA ARG A 188 -10.66 7.95 -6.70
C ARG A 188 -11.37 9.30 -6.77
N GLY A 189 -12.62 9.38 -6.34
CA GLY A 189 -13.38 10.63 -6.25
C GLY A 189 -12.99 11.53 -5.08
N LEU A 190 -12.27 11.02 -4.07
CA LEU A 190 -12.00 11.78 -2.84
C LEU A 190 -11.07 12.97 -3.07
N TYR A 191 -9.94 12.76 -3.74
CA TYR A 191 -8.98 13.85 -3.94
C TYR A 191 -9.60 15.02 -4.70
N PRO A 192 -10.22 14.86 -5.88
CA PRO A 192 -10.83 15.99 -6.59
C PRO A 192 -11.95 16.67 -5.78
N ALA A 193 -12.71 15.92 -4.98
CA ALA A 193 -13.76 16.48 -4.14
C ALA A 193 -13.20 17.29 -2.95
N LEU A 194 -12.07 16.87 -2.38
CA LEU A 194 -11.46 17.50 -1.20
C LEU A 194 -10.39 18.55 -1.54
N LYS A 195 -9.92 18.58 -2.78
CA LYS A 195 -8.85 19.50 -3.23
C LYS A 195 -9.12 20.97 -2.87
N PRO A 196 -10.32 21.55 -3.11
CA PRO A 196 -10.59 22.93 -2.72
C PRO A 196 -10.44 23.17 -1.20
N THR A 197 -10.83 22.17 -0.40
CA THR A 197 -10.68 22.25 1.07
C THR A 197 -9.20 22.17 1.46
N PHE A 198 -8.41 21.30 0.82
CA PHE A 198 -6.96 21.21 1.10
C PHE A 198 -6.25 22.52 0.81
N ASP A 199 -6.58 23.18 -0.31
CA ASP A 199 -6.02 24.49 -0.65
C ASP A 199 -6.39 25.55 0.38
N ALA A 200 -7.63 25.55 0.84
CA ALA A 200 -8.11 26.55 1.80
C ALA A 200 -7.48 26.40 3.20
N VAL A 201 -7.21 25.15 3.65
CA VAL A 201 -6.62 24.92 4.99
C VAL A 201 -5.09 24.93 5.01
N ALA A 202 -4.45 24.91 3.85
CA ALA A 202 -2.99 24.96 3.73
C ALA A 202 -2.45 26.39 3.48
N ALA A 203 -3.35 27.37 3.30
CA ALA A 203 -3.02 28.76 2.99
C ALA A 203 -2.58 29.53 4.30
#